data_039238cd45b7c486d8624ff008acc26c
#
_entry.id   039238cd45b7c486d8624ff008acc26c
#
_cell.length_a   1.000
_cell.length_b   1.000
_cell.length_c   1.000
_cell.angle_alpha   90.00
_cell.angle_beta   90.00
_cell.angle_gamma   90.00
#
_symmetry.space_group_name_H-M   'P 1'
#
loop_
_entity.id
_entity.type
_entity.pdbx_description
1 polymer ?
#
loop_
_entity_poly.entity_id
_entity_poly.type
_entity_poly.pdbx_seq_one_letter_code
_entity_poly.pdbx_strand_id
1 'polypeptide(L)'
;MKISCNVIEDLLPLYVDEAASEDSRQLVEEHLKGCPSCRKMLEEIKKDNQLGTDHRISPEENKKAEIQSLKNIRKRILRKRILSVILAAILVFAACETGHYWLYDRETCLSWEETGMTIKDNRLYGNINPLGRIRSVISVDQKNMFYMVSETGWTRKEYPTEENKTYEILDLQDFEEAYNRGPEEPADETSMPAGIENVYYVEPADIKEAESLWDYADQPDKALEKEEELASKSILIWSVGQNNTK
;
A
#
# COMPACT_ATOMS: atom_id res chain seq x y z
N MET A 1 63.42 -51.57 -38.35
CA MET A 1 62.73 -51.95 -37.10
C MET A 1 61.26 -52.19 -37.40
N LYS A 2 60.72 -53.39 -37.04
CA LYS A 2 59.27 -53.60 -37.19
C LYS A 2 58.55 -52.99 -35.99
N ILE A 3 57.85 -51.88 -36.19
CA ILE A 3 57.08 -51.22 -35.17
C ILE A 3 55.75 -52.00 -35.00
N SER A 4 55.32 -52.19 -33.76
CA SER A 4 54.05 -52.92 -33.46
C SER A 4 52.82 -52.11 -33.86
N CYS A 5 51.72 -52.80 -34.23
CA CYS A 5 50.45 -52.18 -34.58
C CYS A 5 49.90 -51.28 -33.44
N ASN A 6 50.11 -51.69 -32.18
CA ASN A 6 49.61 -50.94 -31.02
C ASN A 6 50.20 -49.51 -30.96
N VAL A 7 51.50 -49.37 -31.27
CA VAL A 7 52.15 -48.05 -31.31
C VAL A 7 51.57 -47.19 -32.42
N ILE A 8 51.28 -47.79 -33.56
CA ILE A 8 50.66 -47.10 -34.69
C ILE A 8 49.20 -46.69 -34.36
N GLU A 9 48.42 -47.57 -33.71
CA GLU A 9 47.08 -47.28 -33.25
C GLU A 9 47.02 -46.02 -32.35
N ASP A 10 47.96 -45.89 -31.43
CA ASP A 10 48.10 -44.71 -30.55
C ASP A 10 48.44 -43.43 -31.30
N LEU A 11 49.15 -43.54 -32.45
CA LEU A 11 49.54 -42.40 -33.26
C LEU A 11 48.53 -42.03 -34.35
N LEU A 12 47.58 -42.90 -34.71
CA LEU A 12 46.57 -42.64 -35.75
C LEU A 12 45.67 -41.43 -35.47
N PRO A 13 45.20 -41.15 -34.25
CA PRO A 13 44.40 -39.95 -33.96
C PRO A 13 45.22 -38.69 -34.20
N LEU A 14 46.48 -38.63 -33.72
CA LEU A 14 47.34 -37.49 -33.91
C LEU A 14 47.73 -37.28 -35.38
N TYR A 15 47.84 -38.38 -36.16
CA TYR A 15 48.10 -38.35 -37.60
C TYR A 15 46.88 -37.77 -38.37
N VAL A 16 45.67 -38.11 -37.98
CA VAL A 16 44.44 -37.60 -38.60
C VAL A 16 44.21 -36.15 -38.27
N ASP A 17 44.52 -35.69 -37.03
CA ASP A 17 44.41 -34.33 -36.57
C ASP A 17 45.56 -33.43 -37.03
N GLU A 18 46.50 -33.94 -37.86
CA GLU A 18 47.70 -33.26 -38.32
C GLU A 18 48.64 -32.77 -37.20
N ALA A 19 48.48 -33.30 -36.00
CA ALA A 19 49.20 -32.94 -34.79
C ALA A 19 50.48 -33.81 -34.56
N ALA A 20 50.70 -34.85 -35.37
CA ALA A 20 51.88 -35.73 -35.27
C ALA A 20 53.16 -35.01 -35.77
N SER A 21 54.28 -35.24 -35.11
CA SER A 21 55.59 -34.79 -35.57
C SER A 21 55.97 -35.44 -36.92
N GLU A 22 56.87 -34.81 -37.65
CA GLU A 22 57.29 -35.31 -38.98
C GLU A 22 57.80 -36.74 -38.91
N ASP A 23 58.62 -37.08 -37.90
CA ASP A 23 59.16 -38.42 -37.69
C ASP A 23 58.04 -39.44 -37.38
N SER A 24 57.05 -39.03 -36.56
CA SER A 24 55.88 -39.90 -36.24
C SER A 24 55.00 -40.11 -37.48
N ARG A 25 54.84 -39.08 -38.29
CA ARG A 25 54.05 -39.14 -39.54
C ARG A 25 54.68 -40.13 -40.52
N GLN A 26 55.99 -40.05 -40.72
CA GLN A 26 56.72 -40.95 -41.59
C GLN A 26 56.67 -42.44 -41.11
N LEU A 27 56.76 -42.67 -39.79
CA LEU A 27 56.58 -43.97 -39.20
C LEU A 27 55.20 -44.56 -39.44
N VAL A 28 54.14 -43.77 -39.27
CA VAL A 28 52.75 -44.21 -39.55
C VAL A 28 52.58 -44.53 -41.05
N GLU A 29 53.02 -43.67 -41.93
CA GLU A 29 52.93 -43.89 -43.38
C GLU A 29 53.65 -45.15 -43.84
N GLU A 30 54.87 -45.39 -43.32
CA GLU A 30 55.64 -46.58 -43.69
C GLU A 30 54.96 -47.86 -43.21
N HIS A 31 54.38 -47.87 -42.01
CA HIS A 31 53.65 -49.02 -41.49
C HIS A 31 52.34 -49.24 -42.26
N LEU A 32 51.62 -48.20 -42.63
CA LEU A 32 50.35 -48.28 -43.39
C LEU A 32 50.56 -48.91 -44.78
N LYS A 33 51.75 -48.81 -45.36
CA LYS A 33 52.10 -49.49 -46.64
C LYS A 33 52.04 -51.01 -46.52
N GLY A 34 52.40 -51.52 -45.29
CA GLY A 34 52.53 -52.98 -45.07
C GLY A 34 51.40 -53.61 -44.24
N CYS A 35 50.55 -52.83 -43.59
CA CYS A 35 49.54 -53.36 -42.65
C CYS A 35 48.09 -52.99 -43.08
N PRO A 36 47.28 -53.99 -43.53
CA PRO A 36 45.89 -53.77 -43.94
C PRO A 36 44.96 -53.41 -42.77
N SER A 37 45.26 -53.93 -41.55
CA SER A 37 44.48 -53.69 -40.36
C SER A 37 44.52 -52.23 -39.90
N CYS A 38 45.71 -51.65 -39.83
CA CYS A 38 45.88 -50.23 -39.46
C CYS A 38 45.32 -49.29 -40.51
N ARG A 39 45.36 -49.68 -41.81
CA ARG A 39 44.65 -48.93 -42.84
C ARG A 39 43.14 -48.86 -42.66
N LYS A 40 42.52 -49.98 -42.29
CA LYS A 40 41.09 -50.03 -42.02
C LYS A 40 40.72 -49.15 -40.82
N MET A 41 41.52 -49.20 -39.79
CA MET A 41 41.33 -48.36 -38.59
C MET A 41 41.46 -46.87 -38.91
N LEU A 42 42.44 -46.50 -39.74
CA LEU A 42 42.58 -45.11 -40.22
C LEU A 42 41.32 -44.63 -40.97
N GLU A 43 40.73 -45.49 -41.82
CA GLU A 43 39.50 -45.15 -42.52
C GLU A 43 38.29 -44.98 -41.60
N GLU A 44 38.22 -45.79 -40.52
CA GLU A 44 37.18 -45.69 -39.50
C GLU A 44 37.32 -44.34 -38.73
N ILE A 45 38.52 -44.02 -38.28
CA ILE A 45 38.78 -42.72 -37.60
C ILE A 45 38.46 -41.53 -38.51
N LYS A 46 38.82 -41.58 -39.81
CA LYS A 46 38.53 -40.52 -40.75
C LYS A 46 37.00 -40.37 -41.00
N LYS A 47 36.25 -41.46 -40.99
CA LYS A 47 34.75 -41.43 -41.09
C LYS A 47 34.14 -40.80 -39.86
N ASP A 48 34.59 -41.16 -38.67
CA ASP A 48 34.09 -40.58 -37.39
C ASP A 48 34.41 -39.07 -37.34
N ASN A 49 35.59 -38.64 -37.77
CA ASN A 49 35.89 -37.21 -37.86
C ASN A 49 35.09 -36.45 -38.91
N GLN A 50 34.66 -37.08 -40.00
CA GLN A 50 33.79 -36.45 -41.00
C GLN A 50 32.36 -36.31 -40.48
N LEU A 51 31.87 -37.21 -39.67
CA LEU A 51 30.56 -37.10 -38.98
C LEU A 51 30.54 -36.00 -37.92
N GLY A 52 31.73 -35.70 -37.29
CA GLY A 52 31.87 -34.67 -36.29
C GLY A 52 32.07 -33.22 -36.85
N THR A 53 32.36 -33.07 -38.15
CA THR A 53 32.64 -31.78 -38.76
C THR A 53 31.43 -30.98 -39.25
N ASP A 54 30.22 -31.63 -39.26
CA ASP A 54 29.01 -30.94 -39.69
C ASP A 54 28.46 -29.96 -38.61
N HIS A 55 29.10 -29.82 -37.44
CA HIS A 55 28.78 -28.89 -36.39
C HIS A 55 29.88 -27.85 -36.08
N ARG A 56 30.82 -27.61 -36.97
CA ARG A 56 31.68 -26.43 -36.83
C ARG A 56 30.90 -25.18 -37.26
N ILE A 57 30.10 -24.68 -36.29
CA ILE A 57 29.57 -23.32 -36.34
C ILE A 57 30.76 -22.38 -36.57
N SER A 58 30.71 -21.55 -37.59
CA SER A 58 31.81 -20.66 -37.92
C SER A 58 32.21 -19.82 -36.70
N PRO A 59 33.49 -19.51 -36.50
CA PRO A 59 33.95 -18.68 -35.35
C PRO A 59 33.22 -17.35 -35.23
N GLU A 60 32.70 -16.82 -36.32
CA GLU A 60 31.89 -15.60 -36.33
C GLU A 60 30.45 -15.82 -35.86
N GLU A 61 29.83 -16.95 -36.18
CA GLU A 61 28.47 -17.27 -35.69
C GLU A 61 28.50 -17.58 -34.20
N ASN A 62 29.50 -18.28 -33.69
CA ASN A 62 29.70 -18.51 -32.26
C ASN A 62 29.85 -17.18 -31.50
N LYS A 63 30.68 -16.24 -32.01
CA LYS A 63 30.82 -14.91 -31.41
C LYS A 63 29.51 -14.11 -31.44
N LYS A 64 28.75 -14.19 -32.51
CA LYS A 64 27.41 -13.52 -32.59
C LYS A 64 26.42 -14.12 -31.60
N ALA A 65 26.36 -15.45 -31.50
CA ALA A 65 25.49 -16.15 -30.55
C ALA A 65 25.86 -15.84 -29.08
N GLU A 66 27.15 -15.78 -28.76
CA GLU A 66 27.67 -15.44 -27.44
C GLU A 66 27.35 -13.97 -27.09
N ILE A 67 27.56 -13.04 -28.00
CA ILE A 67 27.19 -11.62 -27.80
C ILE A 67 25.69 -11.47 -27.62
N GLN A 68 24.87 -12.24 -28.34
CA GLN A 68 23.42 -12.19 -28.22
C GLN A 68 22.92 -12.76 -26.90
N SER A 69 23.54 -13.84 -26.42
CA SER A 69 23.23 -14.43 -25.10
C SER A 69 23.59 -13.45 -23.97
N LEU A 70 24.74 -12.79 -24.03
CA LEU A 70 25.14 -11.77 -23.08
C LEU A 70 24.21 -10.55 -23.07
N LYS A 71 23.74 -10.11 -24.23
CA LYS A 71 22.74 -9.03 -24.35
C LYS A 71 21.42 -9.42 -23.71
N ASN A 72 20.97 -10.66 -23.90
CA ASN A 72 19.75 -11.16 -23.31
C ASN A 72 19.84 -11.28 -21.78
N ILE A 73 20.98 -11.74 -21.26
CA ILE A 73 21.26 -11.76 -19.81
C ILE A 73 21.25 -10.35 -19.24
N ARG A 74 21.94 -9.41 -19.87
CA ARG A 74 21.93 -7.99 -19.46
C ARG A 74 20.51 -7.41 -19.43
N LYS A 75 19.71 -7.63 -20.47
CA LYS A 75 18.31 -7.19 -20.53
C LYS A 75 17.48 -7.81 -19.40
N ARG A 76 17.70 -9.08 -19.09
CA ARG A 76 16.98 -9.78 -18.00
C ARG A 76 17.37 -9.23 -16.63
N ILE A 77 18.65 -8.98 -16.40
CA ILE A 77 19.14 -8.36 -15.16
C ILE A 77 18.59 -6.93 -15.03
N LEU A 78 18.65 -6.15 -16.10
CA LEU A 78 18.13 -4.78 -16.11
C LEU A 78 16.63 -4.74 -15.80
N ARG A 79 15.85 -5.61 -16.45
CA ARG A 79 14.40 -5.73 -16.17
C ARG A 79 14.13 -6.07 -14.70
N LYS A 80 14.86 -7.03 -14.12
CA LYS A 80 14.73 -7.38 -12.70
C LYS A 80 15.08 -6.21 -11.79
N ARG A 81 16.15 -5.45 -12.10
CA ARG A 81 16.51 -4.25 -11.33
C ARG A 81 15.46 -3.16 -11.44
N ILE A 82 14.95 -2.89 -12.64
CA ILE A 82 13.87 -1.92 -12.84
C ILE A 82 12.62 -2.34 -12.06
N LEU A 83 12.20 -3.61 -12.15
CA LEU A 83 11.04 -4.12 -11.41
C LEU A 83 11.24 -4.01 -9.89
N SER A 84 12.45 -4.29 -9.37
CA SER A 84 12.73 -4.15 -7.94
C SER A 84 12.67 -2.69 -7.48
N VAL A 85 13.15 -1.75 -8.29
CA VAL A 85 13.06 -0.31 -7.98
C VAL A 85 11.60 0.16 -8.00
N ILE A 86 10.83 -0.26 -9.01
CA ILE A 86 9.40 0.07 -9.08
C ILE A 86 8.66 -0.50 -7.86
N LEU A 87 8.92 -1.76 -7.51
CA LEU A 87 8.30 -2.38 -6.34
C LEU A 87 8.66 -1.63 -5.05
N ALA A 88 9.94 -1.28 -4.88
CA ALA A 88 10.38 -0.49 -3.73
C ALA A 88 9.69 0.88 -3.68
N ALA A 89 9.56 1.57 -4.82
CA ALA A 89 8.86 2.85 -4.91
C ALA A 89 7.37 2.73 -4.54
N ILE A 90 6.69 1.67 -5.00
CA ILE A 90 5.29 1.39 -4.64
C ILE A 90 5.16 1.13 -3.13
N LEU A 91 6.07 0.36 -2.53
CA LEU A 91 6.04 0.09 -1.09
C LEU A 91 6.28 1.36 -0.26
N VAL A 92 7.22 2.20 -0.67
CA VAL A 92 7.46 3.50 -0.01
C VAL A 92 6.24 4.40 -0.14
N PHE A 93 5.66 4.50 -1.34
CA PHE A 93 4.44 5.28 -1.56
C PHE A 93 3.28 4.78 -0.70
N ALA A 94 3.02 3.47 -0.68
CA ALA A 94 1.99 2.88 0.17
C ALA A 94 2.23 3.14 1.67
N ALA A 95 3.49 3.09 2.12
CA ALA A 95 3.83 3.41 3.51
C ALA A 95 3.59 4.90 3.82
N CYS A 96 3.93 5.81 2.90
CA CYS A 96 3.66 7.24 3.05
C CYS A 96 2.16 7.54 3.09
N GLU A 97 1.37 6.96 2.19
CA GLU A 97 -0.09 7.11 2.17
C GLU A 97 -0.73 6.56 3.43
N THR A 98 -0.27 5.38 3.88
CA THR A 98 -0.76 4.80 5.13
C THR A 98 -0.42 5.70 6.32
N GLY A 99 0.80 6.21 6.38
CA GLY A 99 1.24 7.14 7.42
C GLY A 99 0.45 8.45 7.39
N HIS A 100 0.22 9.00 6.20
CA HIS A 100 -0.62 10.19 6.00
C HIS A 100 -2.04 9.95 6.51
N TYR A 101 -2.67 8.86 6.07
CA TYR A 101 -4.02 8.50 6.51
C TYR A 101 -4.12 8.40 8.05
N TRP A 102 -3.17 7.71 8.70
CA TRP A 102 -3.17 7.56 10.15
C TRP A 102 -2.98 8.87 10.90
N LEU A 103 -2.20 9.78 10.34
CA LEU A 103 -1.85 11.03 11.01
C LEU A 103 -2.88 12.14 10.77
N TYR A 104 -3.39 12.26 9.56
CA TYR A 104 -4.17 13.41 9.11
C TYR A 104 -5.64 13.11 8.84
N ASP A 105 -5.96 11.91 8.35
CA ASP A 105 -7.30 11.59 7.90
C ASP A 105 -8.08 10.75 8.91
N ARG A 106 -7.38 9.93 9.69
CA ARG A 106 -8.04 9.13 10.71
C ARG A 106 -8.46 9.98 11.89
N GLU A 107 -9.73 10.28 11.96
CA GLU A 107 -10.35 10.92 13.11
C GLU A 107 -10.59 9.92 14.24
N THR A 108 -10.29 10.34 15.46
CA THR A 108 -10.63 9.61 16.67
C THR A 108 -11.60 10.50 17.45
N CYS A 109 -12.81 10.01 17.65
CA CYS A 109 -13.78 10.74 18.44
C CYS A 109 -13.50 10.56 19.94
N LEU A 110 -13.70 11.62 20.67
CA LEU A 110 -13.48 11.67 22.11
C LEU A 110 -14.77 11.32 22.86
N SER A 111 -14.64 10.69 24.02
CA SER A 111 -15.75 10.55 24.94
C SER A 111 -16.01 11.82 25.73
N TRP A 112 -17.19 11.95 26.33
CA TRP A 112 -17.49 13.07 27.23
C TRP A 112 -16.46 13.21 28.36
N GLU A 113 -16.06 12.09 28.93
CA GLU A 113 -15.07 12.05 30.02
C GLU A 113 -13.69 12.51 29.57
N GLU A 114 -13.24 12.07 28.37
CA GLU A 114 -11.95 12.48 27.80
C GLU A 114 -11.91 13.97 27.46
N THR A 115 -13.03 14.54 27.06
CA THR A 115 -13.14 15.97 26.75
C THR A 115 -13.15 16.83 28.01
N GLY A 116 -13.46 16.26 29.17
CA GLY A 116 -13.62 17.00 30.43
C GLY A 116 -14.68 18.09 30.34
N MET A 117 -15.71 17.88 29.53
CA MET A 117 -16.75 18.87 29.28
C MET A 117 -17.55 19.19 30.53
N THR A 118 -17.80 20.47 30.72
CA THR A 118 -18.61 21.01 31.81
C THR A 118 -19.47 22.15 31.32
N ILE A 119 -20.71 22.23 31.84
CA ILE A 119 -21.62 23.35 31.55
C ILE A 119 -21.55 24.33 32.69
N LYS A 120 -21.26 25.59 32.39
CA LYS A 120 -21.21 26.66 33.37
C LYS A 120 -21.73 27.96 32.76
N ASP A 121 -22.61 28.66 33.46
CA ASP A 121 -23.18 29.93 33.03
C ASP A 121 -23.78 29.87 31.61
N ASN A 122 -24.52 28.82 31.28
CA ASN A 122 -25.13 28.53 29.99
C ASN A 122 -24.10 28.41 28.82
N ARG A 123 -22.87 27.98 29.13
CA ARG A 123 -21.79 27.77 28.17
C ARG A 123 -21.16 26.39 28.38
N LEU A 124 -20.81 25.77 27.29
CA LEU A 124 -20.11 24.48 27.29
C LEU A 124 -18.61 24.76 27.23
N TYR A 125 -17.91 24.29 28.25
CA TYR A 125 -16.45 24.32 28.33
C TYR A 125 -15.90 22.90 28.25
N GLY A 126 -14.72 22.76 27.66
CA GLY A 126 -14.02 21.47 27.63
C GLY A 126 -12.53 21.63 27.43
N ASN A 127 -11.80 20.60 27.82
CA ASN A 127 -10.38 20.46 27.56
C ASN A 127 -10.19 19.72 26.23
N ILE A 128 -10.47 20.42 25.15
CA ILE A 128 -10.34 19.88 23.78
C ILE A 128 -9.21 20.60 23.06
N ASN A 129 -8.66 19.93 22.07
CA ASN A 129 -7.69 20.54 21.18
C ASN A 129 -8.37 21.68 20.38
N PRO A 130 -7.81 22.91 20.38
CA PRO A 130 -8.38 24.03 19.62
C PRO A 130 -8.50 23.77 18.11
N LEU A 131 -7.73 22.81 17.58
CA LEU A 131 -7.80 22.36 16.19
C LEU A 131 -8.58 21.06 16.04
N GLY A 132 -9.18 20.55 17.12
CA GLY A 132 -10.13 19.47 17.07
C GLY A 132 -11.33 19.84 16.21
N ARG A 133 -11.93 18.84 15.58
CA ARG A 133 -13.13 19.05 14.76
C ARG A 133 -14.36 18.82 15.62
N ILE A 134 -15.20 19.83 15.68
CA ILE A 134 -16.55 19.69 16.19
C ILE A 134 -17.44 19.35 15.01
N ARG A 135 -18.15 18.23 15.11
CA ARG A 135 -19.14 17.78 14.12
C ARG A 135 -20.50 17.76 14.76
N SER A 136 -21.51 18.08 13.98
CA SER A 136 -22.90 17.96 14.43
C SER A 136 -23.74 17.27 13.38
N VAL A 137 -24.69 16.49 13.83
CA VAL A 137 -25.74 15.89 13.02
C VAL A 137 -27.07 16.41 13.54
N ILE A 138 -27.88 16.96 12.66
CA ILE A 138 -29.22 17.43 12.99
C ILE A 138 -30.20 16.31 12.67
N SER A 139 -31.17 16.08 13.56
CA SER A 139 -32.23 15.10 13.35
C SER A 139 -33.06 15.41 12.10
N VAL A 140 -33.75 14.40 11.59
CA VAL A 140 -34.59 14.52 10.39
C VAL A 140 -35.76 15.51 10.62
N ASP A 141 -36.31 15.58 11.83
CA ASP A 141 -37.32 16.53 12.23
C ASP A 141 -36.77 17.93 12.59
N GLN A 142 -35.46 18.09 12.56
CA GLN A 142 -34.72 19.32 12.90
C GLN A 142 -34.89 19.80 14.34
N LYS A 143 -35.29 18.95 15.26
CA LYS A 143 -35.47 19.32 16.68
C LYS A 143 -34.33 18.95 17.56
N ASN A 144 -33.55 17.94 17.19
CA ASN A 144 -32.45 17.44 17.96
C ASN A 144 -31.12 17.68 17.21
N MET A 145 -30.09 18.11 17.93
CA MET A 145 -28.73 18.23 17.41
C MET A 145 -27.80 17.34 18.22
N PHE A 146 -27.04 16.52 17.50
CA PHE A 146 -26.10 15.57 18.05
C PHE A 146 -24.68 16.05 17.79
N TYR A 147 -23.96 16.41 18.84
CA TYR A 147 -22.59 16.89 18.80
C TYR A 147 -21.58 15.78 19.07
N MET A 148 -20.47 15.83 18.36
CA MET A 148 -19.33 14.99 18.60
C MET A 148 -18.03 15.77 18.37
N VAL A 149 -17.00 15.44 19.13
CA VAL A 149 -15.66 16.04 19.01
C VAL A 149 -14.71 14.98 18.53
N SER A 150 -13.92 15.31 17.51
CA SER A 150 -12.90 14.41 16.98
C SER A 150 -11.55 15.11 16.85
N GLU A 151 -10.51 14.29 16.95
CA GLU A 151 -9.12 14.71 16.76
C GLU A 151 -8.45 13.76 15.76
N THR A 152 -7.46 14.28 15.02
CA THR A 152 -6.56 13.47 14.23
C THR A 152 -5.29 13.16 15.02
N GLY A 153 -4.54 12.15 14.58
CA GLY A 153 -3.23 11.83 15.20
C GLY A 153 -2.26 13.02 15.16
N TRP A 154 -2.35 13.85 14.11
CA TRP A 154 -1.53 15.05 13.95
C TRP A 154 -1.92 16.15 14.93
N THR A 155 -3.21 16.46 15.05
CA THR A 155 -3.69 17.49 15.99
C THR A 155 -3.33 17.15 17.42
N ARG A 156 -3.49 15.89 17.81
CA ARG A 156 -3.13 15.39 19.15
C ARG A 156 -1.63 15.52 19.45
N LYS A 157 -0.78 15.29 18.46
CA LYS A 157 0.67 15.33 18.60
C LYS A 157 1.23 16.74 18.61
N GLU A 158 0.78 17.57 17.67
CA GLU A 158 1.33 18.90 17.46
C GLU A 158 0.78 19.94 18.44
N TYR A 159 -0.47 19.74 18.84
CA TYR A 159 -1.18 20.61 19.77
C TYR A 159 -1.76 19.80 20.94
N PRO A 160 -0.90 19.27 21.82
CA PRO A 160 -1.40 18.53 22.98
C PRO A 160 -2.27 19.43 23.83
N THR A 161 -3.38 18.89 24.33
CA THR A 161 -4.21 19.59 25.30
C THR A 161 -3.40 19.92 26.55
N GLU A 162 -3.40 21.18 26.96
CA GLU A 162 -2.72 21.61 28.20
C GLU A 162 -3.52 21.12 29.41
N GLU A 163 -2.85 20.46 30.36
CA GLU A 163 -3.51 20.07 31.60
C GLU A 163 -4.14 21.32 32.28
N ASN A 164 -5.41 21.22 32.66
CA ASN A 164 -6.19 22.27 33.32
C ASN A 164 -6.56 23.49 32.46
N LYS A 165 -6.43 23.45 31.15
CA LYS A 165 -6.92 24.51 30.28
C LYS A 165 -8.24 24.10 29.65
N THR A 166 -9.28 24.86 29.92
CA THR A 166 -10.61 24.67 29.34
C THR A 166 -10.88 25.77 28.34
N TYR A 167 -11.45 25.39 27.22
CA TYR A 167 -11.88 26.30 26.17
C TYR A 167 -13.40 26.36 26.15
N GLU A 168 -13.94 27.53 25.84
CA GLU A 168 -15.33 27.66 25.51
C GLU A 168 -15.58 26.99 24.15
N ILE A 169 -16.49 26.02 24.12
CA ILE A 169 -16.77 25.22 22.93
C ILE A 169 -18.02 25.76 22.26
N LEU A 170 -19.04 26.09 23.07
CA LEU A 170 -20.34 26.41 22.59
C LEU A 170 -21.03 27.36 23.58
N ASP A 171 -21.61 28.46 23.08
CA ASP A 171 -22.54 29.28 23.84
C ASP A 171 -23.94 28.69 23.66
N LEU A 172 -24.48 28.16 24.74
CA LEU A 172 -25.80 27.52 24.73
C LEU A 172 -26.93 28.57 24.63
N GLN A 173 -26.61 29.83 24.90
CA GLN A 173 -27.54 30.94 24.72
C GLN A 173 -27.89 31.16 23.25
N ASP A 174 -26.93 30.89 22.34
CA ASP A 174 -27.16 30.99 20.90
C ASP A 174 -28.30 30.07 20.43
N PHE A 175 -28.48 28.90 21.03
CA PHE A 175 -29.59 27.99 20.73
C PHE A 175 -30.91 28.55 21.24
N GLU A 176 -30.94 29.15 22.43
CA GLU A 176 -32.13 29.77 22.96
C GLU A 176 -32.56 30.94 22.11
N GLU A 177 -31.62 31.77 21.68
CA GLU A 177 -31.89 32.90 20.76
C GLU A 177 -32.35 32.40 19.40
N ALA A 178 -31.71 31.36 18.82
CA ALA A 178 -32.11 30.77 17.54
C ALA A 178 -33.49 30.13 17.62
N TYR A 179 -33.83 29.46 18.72
CA TYR A 179 -35.15 28.90 18.93
C TYR A 179 -36.25 29.97 19.02
N ASN A 180 -35.97 31.07 19.74
CA ASN A 180 -36.89 32.18 19.89
C ASN A 180 -37.04 33.02 18.62
N ARG A 181 -36.06 33.05 17.73
CA ARG A 181 -36.09 33.76 16.45
C ARG A 181 -37.09 33.15 15.48
N GLY A 182 -37.27 31.84 15.55
CA GLY A 182 -38.12 31.09 14.63
C GLY A 182 -37.55 30.94 13.21
N PRO A 183 -38.22 30.14 12.36
CA PRO A 183 -37.74 29.75 11.05
C PRO A 183 -37.88 30.84 9.95
N GLU A 184 -38.57 31.92 10.22
CA GLU A 184 -38.91 32.93 9.21
C GLU A 184 -37.82 34.00 8.98
N GLU A 185 -36.85 34.16 9.88
CA GLU A 185 -35.73 35.07 9.71
C GLU A 185 -34.54 34.35 9.03
N PRO A 186 -33.99 34.94 7.95
CA PRO A 186 -32.82 34.37 7.29
C PRO A 186 -31.66 34.30 8.29
N ALA A 187 -31.24 33.09 8.59
CA ALA A 187 -30.07 32.85 9.39
C ALA A 187 -28.83 33.30 8.62
N ASP A 188 -27.93 34.03 9.29
CA ASP A 188 -26.57 34.23 8.82
C ASP A 188 -25.87 32.85 8.72
N GLU A 189 -24.92 32.67 7.79
CA GLU A 189 -24.18 31.43 7.61
C GLU A 189 -23.48 30.94 8.90
N THR A 190 -23.32 31.82 9.87
CA THR A 190 -22.70 31.54 11.18
C THR A 190 -23.73 31.29 12.30
N SER A 191 -25.03 31.51 12.04
CA SER A 191 -26.04 31.38 13.09
C SER A 191 -26.49 29.92 13.28
N MET A 192 -26.86 29.59 14.51
CA MET A 192 -27.41 28.29 14.85
C MET A 192 -28.75 28.06 14.13
N PRO A 193 -29.03 26.80 13.70
CA PRO A 193 -30.30 26.46 13.06
C PRO A 193 -31.50 26.78 13.98
N ALA A 194 -32.50 27.38 13.42
CA ALA A 194 -33.74 27.64 14.16
C ALA A 194 -34.50 26.33 14.39
N GLY A 195 -35.20 26.24 15.53
CA GLY A 195 -36.10 25.13 15.84
C GLY A 195 -35.44 23.96 16.57
N ILE A 196 -34.14 24.01 16.88
CA ILE A 196 -33.51 22.97 17.72
C ILE A 196 -34.08 23.07 19.13
N GLU A 197 -34.63 21.96 19.61
CA GLU A 197 -35.24 21.83 20.95
C GLU A 197 -34.23 21.20 21.94
N ASN A 198 -33.35 20.29 21.47
CA ASN A 198 -32.39 19.60 22.31
C ASN A 198 -31.04 19.46 21.64
N VAL A 199 -29.98 19.53 22.44
CA VAL A 199 -28.59 19.33 22.03
C VAL A 199 -27.99 18.21 22.86
N TYR A 200 -27.44 17.22 22.20
CA TYR A 200 -26.85 16.05 22.80
C TYR A 200 -25.37 15.90 22.44
N TYR A 201 -24.59 15.32 23.33
CA TYR A 201 -23.27 14.81 23.04
C TYR A 201 -23.31 13.32 22.77
N VAL A 202 -22.73 12.89 21.66
CA VAL A 202 -22.72 11.49 21.24
C VAL A 202 -21.41 10.84 21.64
N GLU A 203 -21.48 9.74 22.35
CA GLU A 203 -20.33 8.92 22.70
C GLU A 203 -19.72 8.23 21.48
N PRO A 204 -18.40 7.95 21.47
CA PRO A 204 -17.71 7.33 20.32
C PRO A 204 -18.34 6.03 19.82
N ALA A 205 -18.97 5.26 20.70
CA ALA A 205 -19.64 4.00 20.37
C ALA A 205 -20.85 4.19 19.45
N ASP A 206 -21.56 5.33 19.58
CA ASP A 206 -22.85 5.58 18.94
C ASP A 206 -22.77 6.54 17.73
N ILE A 207 -21.57 6.99 17.37
CA ILE A 207 -21.34 7.95 16.28
C ILE A 207 -21.88 7.45 14.93
N LYS A 208 -21.66 6.17 14.62
CA LYS A 208 -22.17 5.59 13.36
C LYS A 208 -23.69 5.62 13.29
N GLU A 209 -24.34 5.47 14.45
CA GLU A 209 -25.80 5.57 14.54
C GLU A 209 -26.25 7.01 14.28
N ALA A 210 -25.57 8.00 14.86
CA ALA A 210 -25.82 9.41 14.59
C ALA A 210 -25.62 9.78 13.11
N GLU A 211 -24.55 9.32 12.51
CA GLU A 211 -24.25 9.59 11.09
C GLU A 211 -25.27 8.94 10.13
N SER A 212 -25.87 7.83 10.54
CA SER A 212 -26.84 7.09 9.73
C SER A 212 -28.30 7.59 9.89
N LEU A 213 -28.58 8.57 10.72
CA LEU A 213 -29.94 9.09 10.90
C LEU A 213 -30.59 9.53 9.58
N TRP A 214 -29.83 10.16 8.71
CA TRP A 214 -30.30 10.63 7.41
C TRP A 214 -30.57 9.51 6.40
N ASP A 215 -30.11 8.30 6.65
CA ASP A 215 -30.43 7.13 5.82
C ASP A 215 -31.92 6.75 5.93
N TYR A 216 -32.58 7.26 6.98
CA TYR A 216 -34.02 7.03 7.25
C TYR A 216 -34.87 8.25 6.88
N ALA A 217 -34.37 9.26 6.19
CA ALA A 217 -35.11 10.48 5.86
C ALA A 217 -36.44 10.21 5.11
N ASP A 218 -36.49 9.16 4.29
CA ASP A 218 -37.70 8.71 3.58
C ASP A 218 -38.69 7.88 4.45
N GLN A 219 -38.33 7.59 5.71
CA GLN A 219 -39.08 6.76 6.63
C GLN A 219 -39.23 7.48 7.99
N PRO A 220 -40.09 8.52 8.07
CA PRO A 220 -40.15 9.43 9.23
C PRO A 220 -40.40 8.73 10.57
N ASP A 221 -41.29 7.73 10.61
CA ASP A 221 -41.56 6.99 11.85
C ASP A 221 -40.34 6.24 12.36
N LYS A 222 -39.56 5.67 11.45
CA LYS A 222 -38.36 4.93 11.79
C LYS A 222 -37.18 5.88 12.12
N ALA A 223 -37.12 7.02 11.47
CA ALA A 223 -36.15 8.06 11.80
C ALA A 223 -36.38 8.53 13.24
N LEU A 224 -37.60 8.81 13.61
CA LEU A 224 -37.98 9.22 14.97
C LEU A 224 -37.61 8.16 16.03
N GLU A 225 -37.89 6.88 15.74
CA GLU A 225 -37.53 5.76 16.64
C GLU A 225 -36.00 5.72 16.85
N LYS A 226 -35.20 5.91 15.77
CA LYS A 226 -33.76 5.91 15.84
C LYS A 226 -33.18 7.15 16.56
N GLU A 227 -33.80 8.29 16.37
CA GLU A 227 -33.45 9.52 17.09
C GLU A 227 -33.72 9.40 18.58
N GLU A 228 -34.86 8.86 18.99
CA GLU A 228 -35.20 8.60 20.39
C GLU A 228 -34.21 7.59 21.01
N GLU A 229 -33.89 6.53 20.28
CA GLU A 229 -32.90 5.54 20.72
C GLU A 229 -31.52 6.21 20.96
N LEU A 230 -31.03 6.98 19.98
CA LEU A 230 -29.78 7.69 20.07
C LEU A 230 -29.76 8.74 21.20
N ALA A 231 -30.83 9.52 21.32
CA ALA A 231 -30.96 10.51 22.39
C ALA A 231 -30.93 9.86 23.78
N SER A 232 -31.51 8.68 23.92
CA SER A 232 -31.50 7.94 25.19
C SER A 232 -30.12 7.47 25.64
N LYS A 233 -29.21 7.26 24.67
CA LYS A 233 -27.81 6.84 24.91
C LYS A 233 -26.84 8.03 25.01
N SER A 234 -27.26 9.20 24.48
CA SER A 234 -26.44 10.41 24.42
C SER A 234 -26.57 11.27 25.66
N ILE A 235 -25.60 12.15 25.88
CA ILE A 235 -25.58 13.05 27.04
C ILE A 235 -26.30 14.35 26.66
N LEU A 236 -27.38 14.69 27.33
CA LEU A 236 -28.10 15.95 27.11
C LEU A 236 -27.24 17.14 27.57
N ILE A 237 -26.90 18.04 26.65
CA ILE A 237 -26.14 19.26 26.91
C ILE A 237 -27.08 20.43 27.21
N TRP A 238 -28.11 20.56 26.37
CA TRP A 238 -29.06 21.66 26.46
C TRP A 238 -30.46 21.21 25.98
N SER A 239 -31.47 21.79 26.59
CA SER A 239 -32.86 21.64 26.17
C SER A 239 -33.62 22.92 26.37
N VAL A 240 -34.54 23.23 25.44
CA VAL A 240 -35.39 24.39 25.52
C VAL A 240 -36.14 24.45 26.86
N GLY A 241 -36.11 25.60 27.55
CA GLY A 241 -36.80 25.79 28.82
C GLY A 241 -36.12 25.14 30.06
N GLN A 242 -34.99 24.48 29.91
CA GLN A 242 -34.15 24.07 31.05
C GLN A 242 -33.13 25.15 31.38
N ASN A 243 -33.28 25.83 32.49
CA ASN A 243 -32.21 26.66 33.07
C ASN A 243 -31.09 25.72 33.60
N ASN A 244 -30.04 25.53 32.81
CA ASN A 244 -28.86 24.76 33.19
C ASN A 244 -27.97 25.54 34.22
N THR A 245 -28.58 26.07 35.27
CA THR A 245 -27.89 26.61 36.43
C THR A 245 -27.69 25.52 37.47
N LYS A 246 -26.55 24.80 37.33
CA LYS A 246 -25.99 24.01 38.44
C LYS A 246 -24.51 24.27 38.54
#